data_788de685a311e5d51c63109bdc22774d
#
_entry.id   788de685a311e5d51c63109bdc22774d
#
_cell.length_a   1.000
_cell.length_b   1.000
_cell.length_c   1.000
_cell.angle_alpha   90.00
_cell.angle_beta   90.00
_cell.angle_gamma   90.00
#
_symmetry.space_group_name_H-M   'P 1'
#
loop_
_entity.id
_entity.type
_entity.pdbx_description
1 polymer ?
#
loop_
_entity_poly.entity_id
_entity_poly.type
_entity_poly.pdbx_seq_one_letter_code
_entity_poly.pdbx_strand_id
1 'polypeptide(L)'
;MKKLAVTLLSVALLAGCANTASKNTTTNSSSSTVKLSKEDQKALDQATSEYKEFVQGQIDQLLKDTEEFQRVLKSGDLEEAKKVYPLIRMSYERSEPIAESFGESDVKIDFRLVDYVDENKSEEGWSGFHRIERILWEQNTTEGTEKYAEQLVNDIKELKAKIATVEVTPDLMLTGAVDLLNEVATQKITGEEEIFSHTDLYDFRANIEGAEKIFALFKPLIEKKDAKL
;
A
#
# COMPACT_ATOMS: atom_id res chain seq x y z
N MET A 1 35.24 -31.29 21.15
CA MET A 1 36.51 -30.63 21.49
C MET A 1 37.25 -30.31 20.20
N LYS A 2 37.28 -29.09 19.78
CA LYS A 2 38.34 -28.41 19.00
C LYS A 2 37.89 -26.98 18.79
N LYS A 3 38.47 -26.09 19.60
CA LYS A 3 38.31 -24.63 19.49
C LYS A 3 39.16 -24.13 18.33
N LEU A 4 38.59 -23.34 17.41
CA LEU A 4 39.38 -22.57 16.43
C LEU A 4 39.31 -21.09 16.83
N ALA A 5 40.49 -20.57 17.16
CA ALA A 5 40.72 -19.15 17.43
C ALA A 5 40.87 -18.41 16.09
N VAL A 6 40.22 -17.31 15.91
CA VAL A 6 40.41 -16.38 14.79
C VAL A 6 41.22 -15.19 15.28
N THR A 7 42.37 -15.02 14.70
CA THR A 7 43.38 -14.01 15.00
C THR A 7 43.02 -12.71 14.30
N LEU A 8 42.94 -11.62 15.08
CA LEU A 8 42.83 -10.24 14.57
C LEU A 8 44.17 -9.81 13.96
N LEU A 9 44.13 -9.37 12.70
CA LEU A 9 45.27 -8.74 12.04
C LEU A 9 45.04 -7.24 11.96
N SER A 10 45.82 -6.49 12.74
CA SER A 10 45.83 -5.03 12.74
C SER A 10 46.78 -4.54 11.63
N VAL A 11 46.27 -3.74 10.69
CA VAL A 11 47.11 -3.05 9.70
C VAL A 11 47.14 -1.55 10.04
N ALA A 12 48.31 -1.08 10.39
CA ALA A 12 48.62 0.31 10.58
C ALA A 12 48.92 0.97 9.22
N LEU A 13 48.29 2.10 8.89
CA LEU A 13 48.56 2.89 7.72
C LEU A 13 49.27 4.17 8.10
N LEU A 14 50.44 4.35 7.47
CA LEU A 14 51.31 5.46 7.54
C LEU A 14 50.72 6.68 6.81
N ALA A 15 50.89 7.86 7.40
CA ALA A 15 50.59 9.15 6.85
C ALA A 15 51.54 9.52 5.72
N GLY A 16 50.99 10.01 4.60
CA GLY A 16 51.73 10.69 3.54
C GLY A 16 51.02 11.99 3.19
N CYS A 17 51.60 13.14 3.59
CA CYS A 17 51.17 14.46 3.16
C CYS A 17 51.58 14.72 1.71
N ALA A 18 50.59 15.00 0.84
CA ALA A 18 50.86 15.72 -0.40
C ALA A 18 49.79 16.83 -0.56
N ASN A 19 50.26 18.06 -0.54
CA ASN A 19 49.50 19.28 -0.66
C ASN A 19 49.17 19.52 -2.15
N THR A 20 47.89 19.43 -2.53
CA THR A 20 47.40 19.98 -3.80
C THR A 20 46.08 20.69 -3.55
N ALA A 21 46.09 21.97 -3.69
CA ALA A 21 44.94 22.85 -3.55
C ALA A 21 43.90 22.52 -4.67
N SER A 22 42.83 21.85 -4.33
CA SER A 22 41.62 21.72 -5.14
C SER A 22 40.51 22.50 -4.46
N LYS A 23 39.99 23.51 -5.18
CA LYS A 23 38.84 24.29 -4.74
C LYS A 23 37.63 23.36 -4.53
N ASN A 24 37.36 23.03 -3.27
CA ASN A 24 36.10 22.46 -2.87
C ASN A 24 35.02 23.53 -3.00
N THR A 25 34.24 23.41 -4.08
CA THR A 25 32.91 24.05 -4.13
C THR A 25 32.01 23.20 -3.21
N THR A 26 31.93 23.61 -1.97
CA THR A 26 30.94 23.10 -1.02
C THR A 26 29.59 23.60 -1.50
N THR A 27 28.87 22.76 -2.22
CA THR A 27 27.43 22.95 -2.40
C THR A 27 26.78 22.73 -1.05
N ASN A 28 26.64 23.83 -0.30
CA ASN A 28 25.74 23.90 0.83
C ASN A 28 24.33 23.66 0.29
N SER A 29 23.86 22.40 0.34
CA SER A 29 22.45 22.09 0.32
C SER A 29 21.86 22.63 1.65
N SER A 30 21.62 23.91 1.71
CA SER A 30 20.77 24.49 2.74
C SER A 30 19.33 23.99 2.42
N SER A 31 18.86 22.98 3.12
CA SER A 31 17.44 22.74 3.23
C SER A 31 16.84 24.00 3.89
N SER A 32 16.42 24.94 3.06
CA SER A 32 15.59 26.04 3.51
C SER A 32 14.25 25.43 3.94
N THR A 33 14.04 25.30 5.23
CA THR A 33 12.71 25.03 5.79
C THR A 33 11.79 26.14 5.32
N VAL A 34 11.05 25.88 4.26
CA VAL A 34 10.05 26.81 3.75
C VAL A 34 9.01 26.97 4.85
N LYS A 35 8.99 28.13 5.52
CA LYS A 35 7.94 28.43 6.49
C LYS A 35 6.62 28.58 5.72
N LEU A 36 5.73 27.62 5.90
CA LEU A 36 4.37 27.70 5.38
C LEU A 36 3.64 28.92 5.97
N SER A 37 2.85 29.58 5.15
CA SER A 37 1.92 30.59 5.66
C SER A 37 0.83 29.90 6.51
N LYS A 38 0.20 30.62 7.42
CA LYS A 38 -0.93 30.07 8.20
C LYS A 38 -2.07 29.58 7.32
N GLU A 39 -2.27 30.24 6.19
CA GLU A 39 -3.28 29.88 5.21
C GLU A 39 -2.92 28.57 4.50
N ASP A 40 -1.67 28.40 4.07
CA ASP A 40 -1.19 27.18 3.45
C ASP A 40 -1.24 25.99 4.43
N GLN A 41 -0.86 26.22 5.70
CA GLN A 41 -0.97 25.19 6.73
C GLN A 41 -2.42 24.73 6.92
N LYS A 42 -3.36 25.69 7.03
CA LYS A 42 -4.79 25.35 7.14
C LYS A 42 -5.30 24.57 5.93
N ALA A 43 -4.84 24.90 4.73
CA ALA A 43 -5.25 24.19 3.52
C ALA A 43 -4.65 22.77 3.47
N LEU A 44 -3.44 22.56 3.95
CA LEU A 44 -2.84 21.23 4.12
C LEU A 44 -3.62 20.41 5.15
N ASP A 45 -3.94 20.98 6.30
CA ASP A 45 -4.70 20.30 7.36
C ASP A 45 -6.11 19.90 6.85
N GLN A 46 -6.72 20.74 6.04
CA GLN A 46 -8.00 20.44 5.40
C GLN A 46 -7.85 19.29 4.39
N ALA A 47 -6.84 19.32 3.53
CA ALA A 47 -6.60 18.27 2.54
C ALA A 47 -6.37 16.90 3.20
N THR A 48 -5.59 16.85 4.27
CA THR A 48 -5.36 15.61 5.03
C THR A 48 -6.61 15.09 5.71
N SER A 49 -7.43 16.00 6.28
CA SER A 49 -8.71 15.62 6.88
C SER A 49 -9.69 15.05 5.85
N GLU A 50 -9.85 15.72 4.71
CA GLU A 50 -10.73 15.27 3.62
C GLU A 50 -10.25 13.94 3.01
N TYR A 51 -8.94 13.71 2.92
CA TYR A 51 -8.41 12.44 2.45
C TYR A 51 -8.67 11.31 3.47
N LYS A 52 -8.49 11.59 4.76
CA LYS A 52 -8.82 10.62 5.82
C LYS A 52 -10.29 10.22 5.76
N GLU A 53 -11.19 11.17 5.59
CA GLU A 53 -12.64 10.91 5.42
C GLU A 53 -12.92 10.07 4.18
N PHE A 54 -12.21 10.35 3.07
CA PHE A 54 -12.31 9.55 1.85
C PHE A 54 -11.91 8.09 2.11
N VAL A 55 -10.75 7.85 2.74
CA VAL A 55 -10.29 6.49 3.05
C VAL A 55 -11.26 5.79 4.01
N GLN A 56 -11.76 6.47 5.03
CA GLN A 56 -12.79 5.92 5.93
C GLN A 56 -14.03 5.46 5.14
N GLY A 57 -14.48 6.27 4.19
CA GLY A 57 -15.60 5.93 3.31
C GLY A 57 -15.31 4.72 2.43
N GLN A 58 -14.08 4.57 1.89
CA GLN A 58 -13.68 3.41 1.12
C GLN A 58 -13.67 2.14 1.98
N ILE A 59 -13.12 2.19 3.19
CA ILE A 59 -13.09 1.05 4.09
C ILE A 59 -14.50 0.67 4.60
N ASP A 60 -15.38 1.64 4.79
CA ASP A 60 -16.79 1.39 5.11
C ASP A 60 -17.51 0.66 3.96
N GLN A 61 -17.26 1.08 2.72
CA GLN A 61 -17.80 0.40 1.54
C GLN A 61 -17.22 -1.00 1.38
N LEU A 62 -15.90 -1.14 1.54
CA LEU A 62 -15.20 -2.42 1.51
C LEU A 62 -15.83 -3.42 2.49
N LEU A 63 -16.05 -3.02 3.74
CA LEU A 63 -16.66 -3.87 4.76
C LEU A 63 -18.04 -4.35 4.33
N LYS A 64 -18.89 -3.42 3.87
CA LYS A 64 -20.23 -3.73 3.43
C LYS A 64 -20.24 -4.72 2.26
N ASP A 65 -19.41 -4.49 1.26
CA ASP A 65 -19.34 -5.31 0.06
C ASP A 65 -18.72 -6.67 0.37
N THR A 66 -17.76 -6.75 1.28
CA THR A 66 -17.18 -8.03 1.74
C THR A 66 -18.17 -8.85 2.57
N GLU A 67 -19.01 -8.22 3.38
CA GLU A 67 -20.10 -8.92 4.07
C GLU A 67 -21.15 -9.48 3.09
N GLU A 68 -21.43 -8.78 1.97
CA GLU A 68 -22.26 -9.31 0.89
C GLU A 68 -21.54 -10.43 0.15
N PHE A 69 -20.27 -10.27 -0.18
CA PHE A 69 -19.45 -11.30 -0.81
C PHE A 69 -19.42 -12.60 0.01
N GLN A 70 -19.29 -12.50 1.32
CA GLN A 70 -19.40 -13.66 2.20
C GLN A 70 -20.74 -14.40 2.03
N ARG A 71 -21.85 -13.65 1.83
CA ARG A 71 -23.17 -14.26 1.56
C ARG A 71 -23.21 -14.97 0.21
N VAL A 72 -22.64 -14.34 -0.82
CA VAL A 72 -22.53 -14.94 -2.16
C VAL A 72 -21.72 -16.24 -2.12
N LEU A 73 -20.56 -16.22 -1.47
CA LEU A 73 -19.72 -17.40 -1.30
C LEU A 73 -20.46 -18.54 -0.59
N LYS A 74 -21.19 -18.23 0.49
CA LYS A 74 -22.00 -19.21 1.24
C LYS A 74 -23.18 -19.75 0.43
N SER A 75 -23.69 -19.02 -0.54
CA SER A 75 -24.78 -19.50 -1.42
C SER A 75 -24.32 -20.54 -2.45
N GLY A 76 -22.99 -20.63 -2.68
CA GLY A 76 -22.43 -21.51 -3.70
C GLY A 76 -22.47 -20.92 -5.12
N ASP A 77 -22.87 -19.66 -5.29
CA ASP A 77 -22.93 -19.00 -6.59
C ASP A 77 -21.53 -18.55 -7.04
N LEU A 78 -20.82 -19.46 -7.69
CA LEU A 78 -19.46 -19.25 -8.17
C LEU A 78 -19.36 -18.12 -9.21
N GLU A 79 -20.31 -18.04 -10.12
CA GLU A 79 -20.29 -17.05 -11.20
C GLU A 79 -20.51 -15.64 -10.64
N GLU A 80 -21.45 -15.47 -9.72
CA GLU A 80 -21.64 -14.18 -9.06
C GLU A 80 -20.45 -13.84 -8.16
N ALA A 81 -19.86 -14.82 -7.45
CA ALA A 81 -18.66 -14.61 -6.64
C ALA A 81 -17.50 -14.08 -7.49
N LYS A 82 -17.21 -14.69 -8.63
CA LYS A 82 -16.18 -14.25 -9.56
C LYS A 82 -16.46 -12.86 -10.14
N LYS A 83 -17.70 -12.56 -10.43
CA LYS A 83 -18.12 -11.28 -11.01
C LYS A 83 -17.95 -10.11 -10.02
N VAL A 84 -18.30 -10.31 -8.74
CA VAL A 84 -18.25 -9.24 -7.74
C VAL A 84 -16.87 -9.06 -7.13
N TYR A 85 -16.03 -10.09 -7.11
CA TYR A 85 -14.70 -10.09 -6.52
C TYR A 85 -13.85 -8.87 -6.90
N PRO A 86 -13.58 -8.58 -8.20
CA PRO A 86 -12.74 -7.44 -8.56
C PRO A 86 -13.38 -6.10 -8.20
N LEU A 87 -14.70 -6.02 -8.15
CA LEU A 87 -15.41 -4.78 -7.83
C LEU A 87 -15.26 -4.41 -6.34
N ILE A 88 -15.23 -5.42 -5.47
CA ILE A 88 -15.08 -5.23 -4.02
C ILE A 88 -13.67 -4.74 -3.70
N ARG A 89 -12.66 -5.33 -4.30
CA ARG A 89 -11.25 -4.95 -4.12
C ARG A 89 -11.00 -3.47 -4.42
N MET A 90 -11.67 -2.90 -5.42
CA MET A 90 -11.47 -1.50 -5.81
C MET A 90 -11.57 -0.50 -4.63
N SER A 91 -12.36 -0.80 -3.60
CA SER A 91 -12.44 0.08 -2.43
C SER A 91 -11.17 0.01 -1.56
N TYR A 92 -10.53 -1.16 -1.49
CA TYR A 92 -9.24 -1.33 -0.86
C TYR A 92 -8.14 -0.60 -1.65
N GLU A 93 -8.04 -0.88 -2.93
CA GLU A 93 -7.05 -0.33 -3.85
C GLU A 93 -7.06 1.21 -3.92
N ARG A 94 -8.23 1.85 -3.80
CA ARG A 94 -8.32 3.33 -3.69
C ARG A 94 -7.70 3.87 -2.41
N SER A 95 -7.58 3.05 -1.38
CA SER A 95 -7.00 3.43 -0.08
C SER A 95 -5.51 3.12 -0.01
N GLU A 96 -4.98 2.39 -0.95
CA GLU A 96 -3.61 1.87 -0.98
C GLU A 96 -2.50 2.95 -0.89
N PRO A 97 -2.68 4.20 -1.39
CA PRO A 97 -1.66 5.23 -1.18
C PRO A 97 -1.21 5.44 0.27
N ILE A 98 -2.02 5.02 1.25
CA ILE A 98 -1.62 5.07 2.66
C ILE A 98 -1.55 3.67 3.31
N ALA A 99 -1.45 2.60 2.51
CA ALA A 99 -1.46 1.22 2.99
C ALA A 99 -0.31 0.92 3.97
N GLU A 100 0.84 1.59 3.85
CA GLU A 100 1.93 1.49 4.84
C GLU A 100 1.44 1.74 6.28
N SER A 101 0.44 2.61 6.45
CA SER A 101 -0.17 2.87 7.75
C SER A 101 -1.08 1.76 8.24
N PHE A 102 -1.44 0.80 7.36
CA PHE A 102 -2.29 -0.34 7.71
C PHE A 102 -1.50 -1.43 8.44
N GLY A 103 -0.19 -1.57 8.17
CA GLY A 103 0.70 -2.52 8.83
C GLY A 103 0.20 -3.96 8.69
N GLU A 104 0.13 -4.71 9.80
CA GLU A 104 -0.31 -6.11 9.78
C GLU A 104 -1.71 -6.35 9.19
N SER A 105 -2.56 -5.32 9.11
CA SER A 105 -3.89 -5.44 8.50
C SER A 105 -3.78 -5.62 6.99
N ASP A 106 -2.81 -4.97 6.35
CA ASP A 106 -2.50 -5.11 4.94
C ASP A 106 -2.14 -6.56 4.60
N VAL A 107 -1.18 -7.12 5.32
CA VAL A 107 -0.75 -8.53 5.18
C VAL A 107 -1.91 -9.53 5.33
N LYS A 108 -2.86 -9.27 6.23
CA LYS A 108 -4.00 -10.15 6.45
C LYS A 108 -5.06 -10.06 5.35
N ILE A 109 -5.19 -8.89 4.71
CA ILE A 109 -6.27 -8.59 3.77
C ILE A 109 -5.83 -8.87 2.33
N ASP A 110 -4.61 -8.45 1.96
CA ASP A 110 -4.22 -8.30 0.55
C ASP A 110 -2.88 -8.94 0.17
N PHE A 111 -2.25 -9.70 1.05
CA PHE A 111 -0.90 -10.23 0.77
C PHE A 111 -0.93 -11.31 -0.30
N ARG A 112 -0.18 -11.09 -1.38
CA ARG A 112 -0.07 -12.02 -2.50
C ARG A 112 0.63 -13.32 -2.08
N LEU A 113 0.30 -14.42 -2.72
CA LEU A 113 0.88 -15.73 -2.41
C LEU A 113 2.40 -15.73 -2.50
N VAL A 114 2.96 -15.12 -3.53
CA VAL A 114 4.40 -15.12 -3.78
C VAL A 114 5.16 -14.44 -2.64
N ASP A 115 4.67 -13.28 -2.20
CA ASP A 115 5.27 -12.49 -1.13
C ASP A 115 5.12 -13.22 0.21
N TYR A 116 3.92 -13.76 0.47
CA TYR A 116 3.68 -14.55 1.69
C TYR A 116 4.62 -15.76 1.79
N VAL A 117 4.79 -16.51 0.71
CA VAL A 117 5.69 -17.69 0.67
C VAL A 117 7.15 -17.28 0.76
N ASP A 118 7.54 -16.15 0.15
CA ASP A 118 8.92 -15.69 0.27
C ASP A 118 9.29 -15.32 1.71
N GLU A 119 8.38 -14.68 2.44
CA GLU A 119 8.59 -14.32 3.85
C GLU A 119 8.50 -15.52 4.80
N ASN A 120 7.45 -16.35 4.65
CA ASN A 120 7.11 -17.39 5.63
C ASN A 120 7.64 -18.78 5.25
N LYS A 121 8.16 -18.97 4.03
CA LYS A 121 8.61 -20.25 3.46
C LYS A 121 7.54 -21.34 3.45
N SER A 122 6.27 -20.96 3.54
CA SER A 122 5.10 -21.83 3.59
C SER A 122 3.87 -21.05 3.19
N GLU A 123 2.84 -21.74 2.64
CA GLU A 123 1.50 -21.18 2.43
C GLU A 123 0.62 -21.26 3.69
N GLU A 124 1.11 -21.90 4.76
CA GLU A 124 0.33 -22.10 5.99
C GLU A 124 0.05 -20.75 6.67
N GLY A 125 -1.22 -20.47 6.89
CA GLY A 125 -1.67 -19.20 7.46
C GLY A 125 -1.99 -18.11 6.45
N TRP A 126 -1.66 -18.29 5.17
CA TRP A 126 -2.03 -17.32 4.13
C TRP A 126 -3.54 -17.16 4.00
N SER A 127 -3.99 -15.90 4.00
CA SER A 127 -5.42 -15.51 4.04
C SER A 127 -5.67 -14.31 3.12
N GLY A 128 -6.80 -13.65 3.29
CA GLY A 128 -7.13 -12.45 2.55
C GLY A 128 -7.82 -12.70 1.20
N PHE A 129 -7.91 -11.65 0.40
CA PHE A 129 -8.58 -11.68 -0.90
C PHE A 129 -7.96 -12.70 -1.85
N HIS A 130 -6.64 -12.70 -2.02
CA HIS A 130 -5.94 -13.59 -2.94
C HIS A 130 -6.04 -15.07 -2.56
N ARG A 131 -6.27 -15.38 -1.29
CA ARG A 131 -6.57 -16.75 -0.88
C ARG A 131 -7.92 -17.21 -1.38
N ILE A 132 -8.92 -16.34 -1.34
CA ILE A 132 -10.27 -16.60 -1.87
C ILE A 132 -10.21 -16.65 -3.40
N GLU A 133 -9.52 -15.73 -4.03
CA GLU A 133 -9.27 -15.68 -5.47
C GLU A 133 -8.78 -17.02 -5.99
N ARG A 134 -7.72 -17.56 -5.39
CA ARG A 134 -7.18 -18.88 -5.77
C ARG A 134 -8.23 -19.98 -5.73
N ILE A 135 -9.08 -20.03 -4.70
CA ILE A 135 -10.11 -21.05 -4.59
C ILE A 135 -11.14 -20.88 -5.72
N LEU A 136 -11.57 -19.64 -5.98
CA LEU A 136 -12.58 -19.37 -7.00
C LEU A 136 -12.09 -19.70 -8.41
N TRP A 137 -10.86 -19.34 -8.78
CA TRP A 137 -10.37 -19.46 -10.16
C TRP A 137 -9.55 -20.71 -10.41
N GLU A 138 -8.65 -21.10 -9.53
CA GLU A 138 -7.82 -22.28 -9.72
C GLU A 138 -8.59 -23.58 -9.39
N GLN A 139 -9.34 -23.58 -8.28
CA GLN A 139 -10.14 -24.75 -7.87
C GLN A 139 -11.56 -24.75 -8.45
N ASN A 140 -11.99 -23.62 -8.99
CA ASN A 140 -13.29 -23.40 -9.63
C ASN A 140 -14.48 -23.79 -8.75
N THR A 141 -14.46 -23.35 -7.50
CA THR A 141 -15.47 -23.65 -6.47
C THR A 141 -15.58 -22.52 -5.46
N THR A 142 -16.69 -22.47 -4.73
CA THR A 142 -16.83 -21.66 -3.52
C THR A 142 -16.58 -22.47 -2.24
N GLU A 143 -16.51 -23.82 -2.35
CA GLU A 143 -16.29 -24.69 -1.19
C GLU A 143 -14.93 -24.39 -0.54
N GLY A 144 -14.91 -24.26 0.78
CA GLY A 144 -13.69 -23.98 1.56
C GLY A 144 -13.32 -22.51 1.65
N THR A 145 -14.11 -21.60 1.04
CA THR A 145 -13.91 -20.14 1.19
C THR A 145 -14.46 -19.58 2.50
N GLU A 146 -15.36 -20.30 3.18
CA GLU A 146 -16.17 -19.77 4.29
C GLU A 146 -15.29 -19.21 5.42
N LYS A 147 -14.27 -19.97 5.83
CA LYS A 147 -13.36 -19.54 6.90
C LYS A 147 -12.54 -18.32 6.51
N TYR A 148 -12.11 -18.23 5.26
CA TYR A 148 -11.33 -17.11 4.76
C TYR A 148 -12.18 -15.85 4.60
N ALA A 149 -13.44 -16.01 4.14
CA ALA A 149 -14.39 -14.90 4.05
C ALA A 149 -14.78 -14.36 5.44
N GLU A 150 -14.97 -15.23 6.43
CA GLU A 150 -15.22 -14.82 7.81
C GLU A 150 -14.02 -14.08 8.40
N GLN A 151 -12.81 -14.59 8.18
CA GLN A 151 -11.58 -13.96 8.60
C GLN A 151 -11.41 -12.59 7.94
N LEU A 152 -11.57 -12.50 6.62
CA LEU A 152 -11.45 -11.26 5.86
C LEU A 152 -12.41 -10.17 6.37
N VAL A 153 -13.67 -10.51 6.65
CA VAL A 153 -14.62 -9.56 7.26
C VAL A 153 -14.13 -9.07 8.61
N ASN A 154 -13.54 -9.93 9.43
CA ASN A 154 -13.01 -9.53 10.74
C ASN A 154 -11.75 -8.65 10.60
N ASP A 155 -10.85 -9.00 9.68
CA ASP A 155 -9.63 -8.24 9.42
C ASP A 155 -9.97 -6.83 8.88
N ILE A 156 -10.99 -6.70 8.01
CA ILE A 156 -11.48 -5.39 7.55
C ILE A 156 -12.13 -4.59 8.69
N LYS A 157 -12.83 -5.24 9.64
CA LYS A 157 -13.34 -4.55 10.83
C LYS A 157 -12.21 -4.03 11.73
N GLU A 158 -11.12 -4.78 11.85
CA GLU A 158 -9.92 -4.33 12.56
C GLU A 158 -9.28 -3.13 11.84
N LEU A 159 -9.14 -3.20 10.51
CA LEU A 159 -8.63 -2.10 9.69
C LEU A 159 -9.49 -0.85 9.85
N LYS A 160 -10.82 -0.97 9.77
CA LYS A 160 -11.75 0.16 9.98
C LYS A 160 -11.52 0.84 11.33
N ALA A 161 -11.37 0.07 12.41
CA ALA A 161 -11.08 0.62 13.73
C ALA A 161 -9.71 1.33 13.77
N LYS A 162 -8.71 0.79 13.10
CA LYS A 162 -7.36 1.32 13.01
C LYS A 162 -7.32 2.64 12.23
N ILE A 163 -7.97 2.72 11.08
CA ILE A 163 -8.03 3.93 10.23
C ILE A 163 -8.57 5.14 11.01
N ALA A 164 -9.48 4.94 11.94
CA ALA A 164 -9.98 6.02 12.80
C ALA A 164 -8.86 6.72 13.58
N THR A 165 -7.78 6.01 13.92
CA THR A 165 -6.66 6.48 14.73
C THR A 165 -5.40 6.81 13.94
N VAL A 166 -5.34 6.47 12.65
CA VAL A 166 -4.18 6.76 11.78
C VAL A 166 -4.00 8.27 11.64
N GLU A 167 -2.77 8.73 11.79
CA GLU A 167 -2.38 10.09 11.46
C GLU A 167 -2.05 10.18 9.96
N VAL A 168 -2.88 10.90 9.23
CA VAL A 168 -2.67 11.16 7.81
C VAL A 168 -1.93 12.48 7.66
N THR A 169 -0.75 12.44 7.03
CA THR A 169 0.09 13.61 6.78
C THR A 169 0.20 13.91 5.29
N PRO A 170 0.50 15.16 4.89
CA PRO A 170 0.76 15.49 3.49
C PRO A 170 1.89 14.66 2.87
N ASP A 171 2.92 14.37 3.65
CA ASP A 171 4.08 13.58 3.22
C ASP A 171 3.67 12.13 2.93
N LEU A 172 2.95 11.49 3.85
CA LEU A 172 2.40 10.14 3.65
C LEU A 172 1.55 10.06 2.38
N MET A 173 0.65 11.05 2.17
CA MET A 173 -0.23 11.07 1.01
C MET A 173 0.55 11.21 -0.31
N LEU A 174 1.50 12.15 -0.38
CA LEU A 174 2.24 12.42 -1.62
C LEU A 174 3.22 11.31 -1.94
N THR A 175 3.97 10.83 -0.95
CA THR A 175 4.93 9.73 -1.13
C THR A 175 4.19 8.48 -1.55
N GLY A 176 3.15 8.10 -0.82
CA GLY A 176 2.38 6.89 -1.13
C GLY A 176 1.70 6.94 -2.50
N ALA A 177 1.17 8.10 -2.92
CA ALA A 177 0.61 8.23 -4.26
C ALA A 177 1.67 8.05 -5.37
N VAL A 178 2.87 8.59 -5.18
CA VAL A 178 3.97 8.45 -6.15
C VAL A 178 4.49 7.03 -6.18
N ASP A 179 4.71 6.41 -5.03
CA ASP A 179 5.24 5.05 -4.92
C ASP A 179 4.26 4.04 -5.50
N LEU A 180 2.96 4.17 -5.19
CA LEU A 180 1.91 3.33 -5.75
C LEU A 180 1.82 3.43 -7.27
N LEU A 181 1.85 4.65 -7.84
CA LEU A 181 1.83 4.81 -9.30
C LEU A 181 3.07 4.23 -9.97
N ASN A 182 4.25 4.32 -9.32
CA ASN A 182 5.46 3.67 -9.80
C ASN A 182 5.33 2.14 -9.74
N GLU A 183 4.76 1.60 -8.68
CA GLU A 183 4.50 0.17 -8.53
C GLU A 183 3.56 -0.36 -9.60
N VAL A 184 2.43 0.32 -9.82
CA VAL A 184 1.50 -0.01 -10.92
C VAL A 184 2.22 -0.04 -12.27
N ALA A 185 3.06 0.97 -12.54
CA ALA A 185 3.73 1.10 -13.83
C ALA A 185 4.89 0.11 -14.06
N THR A 186 5.50 -0.41 -13.00
CA THR A 186 6.74 -1.20 -13.10
C THR A 186 6.61 -2.65 -12.64
N GLN A 187 5.64 -2.94 -11.76
CA GLN A 187 5.43 -4.24 -11.14
C GLN A 187 4.03 -4.77 -11.45
N LYS A 188 2.99 -4.17 -10.87
CA LYS A 188 1.60 -4.66 -11.01
C LYS A 188 1.18 -4.85 -12.49
N ILE A 189 1.65 -4.00 -13.42
CA ILE A 189 1.36 -4.11 -14.86
C ILE A 189 1.83 -5.43 -15.48
N THR A 190 2.70 -6.19 -14.82
CA THR A 190 3.13 -7.51 -15.29
C THR A 190 2.07 -8.59 -15.09
N GLY A 191 0.98 -8.29 -14.38
CA GLY A 191 -0.10 -9.24 -14.04
C GLY A 191 0.20 -10.06 -12.80
N GLU A 192 1.00 -9.52 -11.88
CA GLU A 192 1.38 -10.22 -10.65
C GLU A 192 0.39 -10.00 -9.50
N GLU A 193 -0.53 -9.04 -9.62
CA GLU A 193 -1.49 -8.71 -8.58
C GLU A 193 -2.58 -9.77 -8.48
N GLU A 194 -3.31 -9.97 -9.56
CA GLU A 194 -4.44 -10.89 -9.65
C GLU A 194 -4.07 -12.13 -10.47
N ILE A 195 -3.10 -12.93 -9.98
CA ILE A 195 -2.48 -14.02 -10.77
C ILE A 195 -3.42 -15.17 -11.11
N PHE A 196 -4.55 -15.33 -10.42
CA PHE A 196 -5.51 -16.39 -10.65
C PHE A 196 -6.70 -15.90 -11.48
N SER A 197 -7.19 -14.71 -11.20
CA SER A 197 -8.37 -14.12 -11.85
C SER A 197 -8.05 -13.34 -13.11
N HIS A 198 -6.84 -12.76 -13.19
CA HIS A 198 -6.42 -11.82 -14.23
C HIS A 198 -7.33 -10.60 -14.33
N THR A 199 -7.79 -10.11 -13.16
CA THR A 199 -8.66 -8.94 -13.05
C THR A 199 -7.90 -7.66 -12.68
N ASP A 200 -6.59 -7.65 -12.78
CA ASP A 200 -5.65 -6.56 -12.44
C ASP A 200 -6.08 -5.16 -12.88
N LEU A 201 -6.78 -5.04 -14.02
CA LEU A 201 -7.21 -3.73 -14.53
C LEU A 201 -8.19 -3.00 -13.62
N TYR A 202 -8.95 -3.72 -12.78
CA TYR A 202 -9.81 -3.10 -11.77
C TYR A 202 -8.97 -2.47 -10.66
N ASP A 203 -7.92 -3.15 -10.24
CA ASP A 203 -7.00 -2.70 -9.21
C ASP A 203 -6.20 -1.50 -9.68
N PHE A 204 -5.60 -1.56 -10.88
CA PHE A 204 -4.88 -0.42 -11.48
C PHE A 204 -5.75 0.82 -11.61
N ARG A 205 -6.98 0.65 -12.04
CA ARG A 205 -7.93 1.76 -12.11
C ARG A 205 -8.17 2.36 -10.73
N ALA A 206 -8.39 1.54 -9.72
CA ALA A 206 -8.66 2.00 -8.37
C ALA A 206 -7.43 2.66 -7.73
N ASN A 207 -6.23 2.14 -7.96
CA ASN A 207 -4.96 2.77 -7.56
C ASN A 207 -4.81 4.17 -8.15
N ILE A 208 -5.07 4.33 -9.45
CA ILE A 208 -5.03 5.64 -10.12
C ILE A 208 -6.09 6.58 -9.52
N GLU A 209 -7.32 6.11 -9.29
CA GLU A 209 -8.38 6.89 -8.66
C GLU A 209 -8.00 7.35 -7.25
N GLY A 210 -7.30 6.52 -6.46
CA GLY A 210 -6.76 6.86 -5.14
C GLY A 210 -5.70 7.96 -5.20
N ALA A 211 -4.74 7.83 -6.10
CA ALA A 211 -3.70 8.83 -6.33
C ALA A 211 -4.29 10.14 -6.89
N GLU A 212 -5.26 10.08 -7.81
CA GLU A 212 -5.97 11.24 -8.35
C GLU A 212 -6.70 12.01 -7.24
N LYS A 213 -7.30 11.31 -6.28
CA LYS A 213 -7.94 11.96 -5.12
C LYS A 213 -6.95 12.80 -4.35
N ILE A 214 -5.74 12.29 -4.10
CA ILE A 214 -4.67 13.04 -3.42
C ILE A 214 -4.26 14.27 -4.25
N PHE A 215 -4.00 14.08 -5.54
CA PHE A 215 -3.65 15.18 -6.43
C PHE A 215 -4.74 16.27 -6.44
N ALA A 216 -6.01 15.89 -6.54
CA ALA A 216 -7.13 16.83 -6.55
C ALA A 216 -7.21 17.68 -5.28
N LEU A 217 -6.88 17.11 -4.13
CA LEU A 217 -6.85 17.81 -2.84
C LEU A 217 -5.69 18.82 -2.75
N PHE A 218 -4.52 18.48 -3.31
CA PHE A 218 -3.36 19.37 -3.29
C PHE A 218 -3.30 20.35 -4.46
N LYS A 219 -4.02 20.10 -5.55
CA LYS A 219 -4.01 20.93 -6.76
C LYS A 219 -4.17 22.42 -6.49
N PRO A 220 -5.12 22.89 -5.67
CA PRO A 220 -5.28 24.33 -5.40
C PRO A 220 -4.04 24.97 -4.72
N LEU A 221 -3.33 24.19 -3.89
CA LEU A 221 -2.10 24.63 -3.22
C LEU A 221 -0.94 24.69 -4.21
N ILE A 222 -0.84 23.73 -5.12
CA ILE A 222 0.17 23.65 -6.16
C ILE A 222 0.01 24.82 -7.12
N GLU A 223 -1.18 25.04 -7.66
CA GLU A 223 -1.50 26.12 -8.60
C GLU A 223 -1.26 27.53 -7.99
N LYS A 224 -1.48 27.69 -6.69
CA LYS A 224 -1.15 28.93 -5.97
C LYS A 224 0.35 29.21 -5.94
N LYS A 225 1.17 28.18 -5.93
CA LYS A 225 2.65 28.30 -5.85
C LYS A 225 3.30 28.35 -7.22
N ASP A 226 2.79 27.63 -8.18
CA ASP A 226 3.24 27.62 -9.57
C ASP A 226 2.04 27.48 -10.53
N ALA A 227 1.60 28.59 -11.06
CA ALA A 227 0.46 28.65 -11.99
C ALA A 227 0.74 28.00 -13.37
N LYS A 228 1.93 27.44 -13.59
CA LYS A 228 2.28 26.74 -14.84
C LYS A 228 2.14 25.22 -14.74
N LEU A 229 1.95 24.70 -13.53
CA LEU A 229 1.63 23.31 -13.28
C LEU A 229 0.12 23.07 -13.39
#